data_5c312a03973e0d2d5197b64692e0558a
#
_entry.id   5c312a03973e0d2d5197b64692e0558a
#
_cell.length_a   1.000
_cell.length_b   1.000
_cell.length_c   1.000
_cell.angle_alpha   90.00
_cell.angle_beta   90.00
_cell.angle_gamma   90.00
#
_symmetry.space_group_name_H-M   'P 1'
#
loop_
_entity.id
_entity.type
_entity.pdbx_description
1 polymer ?
#
loop_
_entity_poly.entity_id
_entity_poly.type
_entity_poly.pdbx_seq_one_letter_code
_entity_poly.pdbx_strand_id
1 'polypeptide(L)'
;VNTRPVSARVLDAAIQWQLNMDSNGGNDAELARWLAADEEHARAWSQLGMVNQRFALPAGPARKALQQSPGALRHSLRKLGGGLAGVFMALGLALFVGDRYLPMDYWLADQRTATGEQRDVRLADNTLIRMNTHSAIDVRFDAQQRRVILQDGEILVQTGDHDDPRPFIVETADGKMRALGTRFLVRRESDGTLLSVLQSAVVAHPRNASGEQVLREGQQVLLTRNGLGPLLGMPSGVDAWTRGMLVVDNARLADMLAELGRYRAGHLGVDPKVADLRVTGTFPLKDTDLALKALLPTLPVQIEQHTAWWVSVLPRDQQPGNPPAKL
;
A
#
# COMPACT_ATOMS: atom_id res chain seq x y z
N VAL A 1 9.85 30.29 -21.85
CA VAL A 1 10.54 29.04 -21.45
C VAL A 1 10.16 28.00 -22.46
N ASN A 2 11.13 27.53 -23.21
CA ASN A 2 10.95 26.61 -24.36
C ASN A 2 10.63 25.18 -23.83
N THR A 3 9.38 24.75 -23.93
CA THR A 3 8.84 23.48 -23.37
C THR A 3 8.94 22.32 -24.36
N ARG A 4 10.08 22.13 -25.05
CA ARG A 4 10.26 20.90 -25.83
C ARG A 4 10.54 19.73 -24.87
N PRO A 5 9.81 18.60 -25.00
CA PRO A 5 10.05 17.43 -24.16
C PRO A 5 11.47 16.87 -24.41
N VAL A 6 12.12 16.42 -23.33
CA VAL A 6 13.43 15.75 -23.40
C VAL A 6 13.20 14.31 -23.83
N SER A 7 14.02 13.81 -24.76
CA SER A 7 13.93 12.42 -25.23
C SER A 7 14.33 11.42 -24.12
N ALA A 8 13.70 10.23 -24.13
CA ALA A 8 13.96 9.19 -23.13
C ALA A 8 15.44 8.77 -23.10
N ARG A 9 16.13 8.75 -24.26
CA ARG A 9 17.55 8.41 -24.37
C ARG A 9 18.45 9.41 -23.64
N VAL A 10 18.15 10.70 -23.76
CA VAL A 10 18.93 11.76 -23.12
C VAL A 10 18.67 11.78 -21.62
N LEU A 11 17.43 11.49 -21.20
CA LEU A 11 17.11 11.36 -19.79
C LEU A 11 17.82 10.17 -19.14
N ASP A 12 17.84 9.01 -19.79
CA ASP A 12 18.57 7.82 -19.33
C ASP A 12 20.07 8.11 -19.20
N ALA A 13 20.66 8.78 -20.18
CA ALA A 13 22.08 9.18 -20.12
C ALA A 13 22.35 10.13 -18.95
N ALA A 14 21.47 11.09 -18.67
CA ALA A 14 21.60 11.99 -17.54
C ALA A 14 21.51 11.25 -16.19
N ILE A 15 20.62 10.26 -16.06
CA ILE A 15 20.52 9.39 -14.88
C ILE A 15 21.79 8.57 -14.69
N GLN A 16 22.37 8.01 -15.76
CA GLN A 16 23.63 7.26 -15.68
C GLN A 16 24.79 8.15 -15.22
N TRP A 17 24.87 9.38 -15.70
CA TRP A 17 25.85 10.36 -15.21
C TRP A 17 25.68 10.66 -13.72
N GLN A 18 24.43 10.82 -13.25
CA GLN A 18 24.15 11.07 -11.84
C GLN A 18 24.60 9.90 -10.96
N LEU A 19 24.28 8.66 -11.35
CA LEU A 19 24.67 7.45 -10.63
C LEU A 19 26.19 7.26 -10.59
N ASN A 20 26.89 7.56 -11.69
CA ASN A 20 28.33 7.45 -11.76
C ASN A 20 29.04 8.51 -10.89
N MET A 21 28.48 9.71 -10.78
CA MET A 21 29.00 10.74 -9.88
C MET A 21 28.83 10.38 -8.40
N ASP A 22 27.71 9.75 -8.05
CA ASP A 22 27.42 9.33 -6.66
C ASP A 22 28.28 8.11 -6.22
N SER A 23 28.72 7.27 -7.17
CA SER A 23 29.42 6.01 -6.85
C SER A 23 30.97 6.08 -6.95
N ASN A 24 31.55 6.90 -7.84
CA ASN A 24 32.99 6.82 -8.16
C ASN A 24 33.73 8.16 -8.23
N GLY A 25 33.18 9.29 -7.78
CA GLY A 25 33.83 10.59 -7.90
C GLY A 25 34.04 10.95 -9.37
N GLY A 26 32.94 11.12 -10.11
CA GLY A 26 32.91 11.21 -11.56
C GLY A 26 33.82 12.26 -12.16
N ASN A 27 34.22 12.03 -13.42
CA ASN A 27 35.08 12.92 -14.19
C ASN A 27 34.32 14.18 -14.64
N ASP A 28 34.42 15.25 -13.86
CA ASP A 28 33.74 16.53 -14.11
C ASP A 28 33.98 17.09 -15.51
N ALA A 29 35.17 16.81 -16.11
CA ALA A 29 35.55 17.25 -17.45
C ALA A 29 34.76 16.50 -18.56
N GLU A 30 34.38 15.25 -18.34
CA GLU A 30 33.59 14.48 -19.29
C GLU A 30 32.12 14.87 -19.20
N LEU A 31 31.59 15.08 -17.98
CA LEU A 31 30.25 15.61 -17.76
C LEU A 31 30.10 16.99 -18.42
N ALA A 32 31.07 17.89 -18.24
CA ALA A 32 31.03 19.23 -18.87
C ALA A 32 31.01 19.14 -20.40
N ARG A 33 31.77 18.22 -21.01
CA ARG A 33 31.74 17.96 -22.45
C ARG A 33 30.37 17.41 -22.91
N TRP A 34 29.78 16.50 -22.15
CA TRP A 34 28.48 15.95 -22.46
C TRP A 34 27.38 17.01 -22.37
N LEU A 35 27.40 17.87 -21.35
CA LEU A 35 26.46 18.99 -21.19
C LEU A 35 26.58 20.05 -22.29
N ALA A 36 27.81 20.27 -22.81
CA ALA A 36 28.06 21.22 -23.89
C ALA A 36 27.77 20.70 -25.30
N ALA A 37 27.54 19.39 -25.45
CA ALA A 37 27.31 18.74 -26.73
C ALA A 37 25.92 18.99 -27.33
N ASP A 38 24.90 19.22 -26.50
CA ASP A 38 23.53 19.50 -26.93
C ASP A 38 22.76 20.25 -25.82
N GLU A 39 21.92 21.24 -26.21
CA GLU A 39 21.00 21.94 -25.28
C GLU A 39 20.02 21.00 -24.59
N GLU A 40 19.68 19.89 -25.21
CA GLU A 40 18.78 18.88 -24.64
C GLU A 40 19.43 18.20 -23.43
N HIS A 41 20.74 17.97 -23.45
CA HIS A 41 21.49 17.40 -22.33
C HIS A 41 21.49 18.32 -21.11
N ALA A 42 21.71 19.63 -21.32
CA ALA A 42 21.66 20.63 -20.25
C ALA A 42 20.26 20.75 -19.65
N ARG A 43 19.20 20.63 -20.46
CA ARG A 43 17.81 20.64 -19.99
C ARG A 43 17.49 19.37 -19.18
N ALA A 44 17.87 18.18 -19.65
CA ALA A 44 17.70 16.93 -18.93
C ALA A 44 18.39 16.98 -17.56
N TRP A 45 19.62 17.47 -17.52
CA TRP A 45 20.39 17.62 -16.29
C TRP A 45 19.75 18.60 -15.30
N SER A 46 19.24 19.73 -15.78
CA SER A 46 18.53 20.70 -14.93
C SER A 46 17.23 20.16 -14.35
N GLN A 47 16.49 19.35 -15.11
CA GLN A 47 15.26 18.70 -14.63
C GLN A 47 15.55 17.68 -13.52
N LEU A 48 16.61 16.88 -13.65
CA LEU A 48 17.09 15.96 -12.60
C LEU A 48 17.53 16.72 -11.34
N GLY A 49 18.25 17.84 -11.50
CA GLY A 49 18.67 18.70 -10.39
C GLY A 49 17.52 19.28 -9.60
N MET A 50 16.41 19.67 -10.26
CA MET A 50 15.19 20.17 -9.59
C MET A 50 14.47 19.06 -8.79
N VAL A 51 14.50 17.83 -9.27
CA VAL A 51 13.95 16.68 -8.55
C VAL A 51 14.80 16.41 -7.29
N ASN A 52 16.13 16.42 -7.42
CA ASN A 52 17.03 16.19 -6.30
C ASN A 52 16.97 17.30 -5.23
N GLN A 53 16.71 18.56 -5.62
CA GLN A 53 16.50 19.66 -4.67
C GLN A 53 15.19 19.51 -3.86
N ARG A 54 14.17 18.88 -4.39
CA ARG A 54 12.91 18.61 -3.65
C ARG A 54 13.06 17.48 -2.63
N PHE A 55 14.02 16.58 -2.81
CA PHE A 55 14.35 15.50 -1.89
C PHE A 55 15.60 15.78 -1.04
N ALA A 56 16.34 16.84 -1.32
CA ALA A 56 17.42 17.27 -0.46
C ALA A 56 16.84 17.86 0.82
N LEU A 57 16.97 17.13 1.92
CA LEU A 57 16.86 17.69 3.26
C LEU A 57 17.75 18.95 3.34
N PRO A 58 17.32 20.00 4.04
CA PRO A 58 18.06 21.27 4.07
C PRO A 58 19.51 21.00 4.46
N ALA A 59 20.43 21.39 3.57
CA ALA A 59 21.87 21.32 3.80
C ALA A 59 22.23 22.35 4.88
N GLY A 60 22.01 21.96 6.14
CA GLY A 60 22.45 22.70 7.30
C GLY A 60 23.94 22.42 7.58
N PRO A 61 24.56 23.14 8.52
CA PRO A 61 25.98 23.07 8.85
C PRO A 61 26.51 21.67 9.23
N ALA A 62 25.63 20.70 9.39
CA ALA A 62 25.96 19.31 9.71
C ALA A 62 26.77 18.58 8.62
N ARG A 63 26.58 18.92 7.32
CA ARG A 63 27.31 18.27 6.21
C ARG A 63 28.76 18.77 6.11
N LYS A 64 29.01 20.02 6.46
CA LYS A 64 30.39 20.56 6.51
C LYS A 64 31.18 20.00 7.69
N ALA A 65 30.52 19.70 8.81
CA ALA A 65 31.14 19.08 9.97
C ALA A 65 31.54 17.62 9.72
N LEU A 66 30.83 16.88 8.86
CA LEU A 66 31.13 15.49 8.53
C LEU A 66 32.26 15.36 7.48
N GLN A 67 32.48 16.37 6.63
CA GLN A 67 33.50 16.31 5.57
C GLN A 67 34.86 16.82 6.00
N GLN A 68 35.00 17.52 7.12
CA GLN A 68 36.24 18.19 7.51
C GLN A 68 37.10 17.50 8.58
N SER A 69 36.72 16.31 9.10
CA SER A 69 37.56 15.68 10.12
C SER A 69 37.42 14.16 10.25
N PRO A 70 38.16 13.36 9.48
CA PRO A 70 38.33 11.94 9.81
C PRO A 70 39.12 11.70 11.10
N GLY A 71 39.85 12.71 11.59
CA GLY A 71 40.72 12.60 12.77
C GLY A 71 40.12 13.14 14.07
N ALA A 72 39.24 14.15 14.02
CA ALA A 72 38.72 14.82 15.21
C ALA A 72 37.60 14.02 15.91
N LEU A 73 36.80 13.23 15.15
CA LEU A 73 35.77 12.38 15.74
C LEU A 73 36.34 11.23 16.59
N ARG A 74 37.50 10.68 16.21
CA ARG A 74 38.17 9.63 17.00
C ARG A 74 38.72 10.13 18.32
N HIS A 75 39.08 11.41 18.44
CA HIS A 75 39.65 11.99 19.68
C HIS A 75 38.61 12.51 20.64
N SER A 76 37.48 13.03 20.13
CA SER A 76 36.39 13.54 21.01
C SER A 76 35.54 12.39 21.57
N LEU A 77 35.32 11.29 20.83
CA LEU A 77 34.63 10.08 21.33
C LEU A 77 35.42 9.35 22.43
N ARG A 78 36.78 9.44 22.41
CA ARG A 78 37.62 8.91 23.52
C ARG A 78 37.55 9.74 24.80
N LYS A 79 37.28 11.04 24.70
CA LYS A 79 37.18 11.93 25.87
C LYS A 79 35.82 11.91 26.55
N LEU A 80 34.76 11.44 25.91
CA LEU A 80 33.40 11.41 26.50
C LEU A 80 33.00 10.05 27.10
N GLY A 81 33.87 9.04 27.15
CA GLY A 81 33.45 7.73 27.70
C GLY A 81 32.28 7.09 26.92
N GLY A 82 32.00 7.54 25.69
CA GLY A 82 30.70 7.41 25.02
C GLY A 82 30.65 6.51 23.82
N GLY A 83 31.63 5.64 23.55
CA GLY A 83 31.58 4.73 22.42
C GLY A 83 30.33 3.83 22.40
N LEU A 84 29.94 3.35 23.56
CA LEU A 84 28.72 2.54 23.73
C LEU A 84 27.45 3.42 23.71
N ALA A 85 27.44 4.58 24.39
CA ALA A 85 26.29 5.49 24.41
C ALA A 85 25.95 6.04 23.00
N GLY A 86 26.94 6.36 22.18
CA GLY A 86 26.74 6.79 20.78
C GLY A 86 26.17 5.69 19.90
N VAL A 87 26.62 4.43 20.07
CA VAL A 87 26.08 3.28 19.37
C VAL A 87 24.64 2.99 19.83
N PHE A 88 24.37 3.06 21.14
CA PHE A 88 23.00 2.89 21.65
C PHE A 88 22.06 4.01 21.21
N MET A 89 22.55 5.26 21.13
CA MET A 89 21.74 6.38 20.64
C MET A 89 21.49 6.27 19.14
N ALA A 90 22.47 5.88 18.34
CA ALA A 90 22.28 5.63 16.89
C ALA A 90 21.36 4.43 16.64
N LEU A 91 21.50 3.36 17.41
CA LEU A 91 20.62 2.20 17.36
C LEU A 91 19.20 2.56 17.82
N GLY A 92 19.08 3.32 18.92
CA GLY A 92 17.78 3.81 19.41
C GLY A 92 17.09 4.74 18.40
N LEU A 93 17.86 5.63 17.75
CA LEU A 93 17.33 6.48 16.69
C LEU A 93 16.95 5.66 15.43
N ALA A 94 17.75 4.69 15.06
CA ALA A 94 17.45 3.79 13.95
C ALA A 94 16.21 2.91 14.22
N LEU A 95 16.06 2.43 15.46
CA LEU A 95 14.87 1.70 15.89
C LEU A 95 13.64 2.64 15.97
N PHE A 96 13.78 3.85 16.49
CA PHE A 96 12.71 4.84 16.55
C PHE A 96 12.25 5.30 15.16
N VAL A 97 13.19 5.54 14.25
CA VAL A 97 12.88 5.86 12.84
C VAL A 97 12.34 4.63 12.12
N GLY A 98 12.91 3.44 12.39
CA GLY A 98 12.45 2.18 11.85
C GLY A 98 11.00 1.85 12.25
N ASP A 99 10.65 2.01 13.52
CA ASP A 99 9.29 1.82 14.04
C ASP A 99 8.27 2.78 13.38
N ARG A 100 8.73 3.97 12.96
CA ARG A 100 7.88 4.97 12.31
C ARG A 100 7.70 4.77 10.80
N TYR A 101 8.67 4.15 10.13
CA TYR A 101 8.71 4.01 8.66
C TYR A 101 8.69 2.56 8.15
N LEU A 102 9.02 1.60 9.01
CA LEU A 102 8.91 0.18 8.70
C LEU A 102 7.70 -0.40 9.45
N PRO A 103 6.76 -1.06 8.79
CA PRO A 103 5.62 -1.71 9.46
C PRO A 103 6.12 -2.95 10.22
N MET A 104 6.79 -2.73 11.38
CA MET A 104 7.39 -3.80 12.18
C MET A 104 6.35 -4.82 12.61
N ASP A 105 5.14 -4.37 12.94
CA ASP A 105 4.01 -5.24 13.31
C ASP A 105 3.66 -6.24 12.20
N TYR A 106 3.75 -5.80 10.92
CA TYR A 106 3.55 -6.70 9.78
C TYR A 106 4.66 -7.75 9.68
N TRP A 107 5.93 -7.33 9.84
CA TRP A 107 7.08 -8.23 9.66
C TRP A 107 7.27 -9.21 10.81
N LEU A 108 6.84 -8.86 12.02
CA LEU A 108 6.94 -9.67 13.24
C LEU A 108 5.69 -10.52 13.50
N ALA A 109 4.63 -10.38 12.70
CA ALA A 109 3.38 -11.11 12.85
C ALA A 109 3.57 -12.64 12.76
N ASP A 110 2.77 -13.39 13.52
CA ASP A 110 2.81 -14.88 13.54
C ASP A 110 2.48 -15.48 12.16
N GLN A 111 1.54 -14.85 11.44
CA GLN A 111 1.14 -15.25 10.09
C GLN A 111 1.05 -14.01 9.20
N ARG A 112 1.54 -14.11 7.97
CA ARG A 112 1.47 -13.03 6.99
C ARG A 112 1.35 -13.56 5.56
N THR A 113 0.78 -12.76 4.68
CA THR A 113 0.65 -13.00 3.24
C THR A 113 1.36 -11.90 2.45
N ALA A 114 2.06 -12.26 1.39
CA ALA A 114 2.65 -11.30 0.47
C ALA A 114 1.58 -10.63 -0.42
N THR A 115 1.98 -9.61 -1.21
CA THR A 115 1.13 -9.00 -2.24
C THR A 115 0.67 -10.06 -3.25
N GLY A 116 -0.65 -10.15 -3.48
CA GLY A 116 -1.29 -11.15 -4.35
C GLY A 116 -1.44 -12.54 -3.72
N GLU A 117 -0.83 -12.80 -2.56
CA GLU A 117 -0.98 -14.06 -1.86
C GLU A 117 -2.27 -14.09 -1.02
N GLN A 118 -2.94 -15.23 -1.03
CA GLN A 118 -4.07 -15.54 -0.13
C GLN A 118 -3.76 -16.86 0.58
N ARG A 119 -4.13 -16.95 1.86
CA ARG A 119 -3.81 -18.13 2.69
C ARG A 119 -4.94 -18.46 3.66
N ASP A 120 -5.23 -19.76 3.80
CA ASP A 120 -6.15 -20.28 4.79
C ASP A 120 -5.36 -20.73 6.03
N VAL A 121 -5.74 -20.25 7.20
CA VAL A 121 -5.17 -20.60 8.50
C VAL A 121 -6.28 -21.21 9.36
N ARG A 122 -6.10 -22.45 9.79
CA ARG A 122 -7.00 -23.12 10.73
C ARG A 122 -6.42 -23.01 12.14
N LEU A 123 -7.18 -22.42 13.04
CA LEU A 123 -6.79 -22.27 14.44
C LEU A 123 -7.11 -23.51 15.27
N ALA A 124 -6.62 -23.56 16.52
CA ALA A 124 -6.78 -24.71 17.42
C ALA A 124 -8.26 -24.98 17.82
N ASP A 125 -9.12 -23.99 17.74
CA ASP A 125 -10.57 -24.06 17.99
C ASP A 125 -11.38 -24.34 16.71
N ASN A 126 -10.74 -24.84 15.66
CA ASN A 126 -11.34 -25.04 14.33
C ASN A 126 -11.82 -23.77 13.62
N THR A 127 -11.59 -22.58 14.15
CA THR A 127 -11.84 -21.34 13.42
C THR A 127 -11.01 -21.30 12.15
N LEU A 128 -11.65 -21.00 11.02
CA LEU A 128 -10.99 -20.78 9.74
C LEU A 128 -10.80 -19.28 9.51
N ILE A 129 -9.56 -18.86 9.34
CA ILE A 129 -9.20 -17.52 8.90
C ILE A 129 -8.67 -17.61 7.48
N ARG A 130 -9.31 -16.92 6.55
CA ARG A 130 -8.75 -16.66 5.22
C ARG A 130 -8.11 -15.30 5.23
N MET A 131 -6.83 -15.26 4.98
CA MET A 131 -6.03 -14.05 4.87
C MET A 131 -5.99 -13.61 3.42
N ASN A 132 -6.30 -12.36 3.17
CA ASN A 132 -6.22 -11.75 1.84
C ASN A 132 -4.79 -11.27 1.54
N THR A 133 -4.59 -10.65 0.39
CA THR A 133 -3.34 -10.03 -0.02
C THR A 133 -2.80 -9.09 1.06
N HIS A 134 -1.47 -9.12 1.27
CA HIS A 134 -0.75 -8.22 2.18
C HIS A 134 -1.40 -8.10 3.57
N SER A 135 -1.63 -9.25 4.21
CA SER A 135 -2.28 -9.32 5.52
C SER A 135 -1.35 -9.90 6.56
N ALA A 136 -1.49 -9.45 7.81
CA ALA A 136 -0.67 -9.89 8.94
C ALA A 136 -1.52 -10.05 10.19
N ILE A 137 -1.42 -11.21 10.83
CA ILE A 137 -2.16 -11.52 12.06
C ILE A 137 -1.28 -12.12 13.14
N ASP A 138 -1.62 -11.86 14.40
CA ASP A 138 -1.13 -12.58 15.55
C ASP A 138 -2.26 -13.37 16.20
N VAL A 139 -1.94 -14.57 16.73
CA VAL A 139 -2.90 -15.43 17.42
C VAL A 139 -2.54 -15.49 18.90
N ARG A 140 -3.45 -15.05 19.75
CA ARG A 140 -3.27 -14.97 21.22
C ARG A 140 -4.46 -15.62 21.92
N PHE A 141 -4.38 -16.91 22.15
CA PHE A 141 -5.38 -17.68 22.91
C PHE A 141 -4.90 -17.84 24.35
N ASP A 142 -5.75 -17.49 25.29
CA ASP A 142 -5.52 -17.64 26.73
C ASP A 142 -6.72 -18.33 27.43
N ALA A 143 -6.71 -18.40 28.76
CA ALA A 143 -7.76 -19.05 29.52
C ALA A 143 -9.11 -18.27 29.47
N GLN A 144 -9.11 -16.99 29.09
CA GLN A 144 -10.27 -16.10 29.12
C GLN A 144 -10.85 -15.83 27.75
N GLN A 145 -10.02 -15.85 26.70
CA GLN A 145 -10.44 -15.43 25.37
C GLN A 145 -9.61 -16.08 24.25
N ARG A 146 -10.22 -16.15 23.08
CA ARG A 146 -9.59 -16.52 21.81
C ARG A 146 -9.40 -15.24 21.00
N ARG A 147 -8.19 -14.69 20.98
CA ARG A 147 -7.93 -13.40 20.36
C ARG A 147 -7.04 -13.53 19.13
N VAL A 148 -7.46 -12.88 18.04
CA VAL A 148 -6.68 -12.67 16.82
C VAL A 148 -6.47 -11.17 16.66
N ILE A 149 -5.24 -10.73 16.45
CA ILE A 149 -4.90 -9.32 16.23
C ILE A 149 -4.61 -9.16 14.74
N LEU A 150 -5.41 -8.35 14.06
CA LEU A 150 -5.15 -7.98 12.67
C LEU A 150 -4.26 -6.73 12.66
N GLN A 151 -3.00 -6.92 12.32
CA GLN A 151 -2.01 -5.86 12.24
C GLN A 151 -2.19 -5.04 10.96
N ASP A 152 -2.38 -5.74 9.81
CA ASP A 152 -2.60 -5.12 8.51
C ASP A 152 -3.39 -6.04 7.58
N GLY A 153 -3.94 -5.47 6.51
CA GLY A 153 -4.64 -6.18 5.45
C GLY A 153 -6.09 -6.52 5.77
N GLU A 154 -6.53 -7.69 5.33
CA GLU A 154 -7.92 -8.12 5.36
C GLU A 154 -8.04 -9.62 5.65
N ILE A 155 -8.95 -10.00 6.52
CA ILE A 155 -9.26 -11.38 6.86
C ILE A 155 -10.76 -11.66 6.78
N LEU A 156 -11.10 -12.86 6.30
CA LEU A 156 -12.40 -13.47 6.51
C LEU A 156 -12.28 -14.46 7.67
N VAL A 157 -13.09 -14.27 8.69
CA VAL A 157 -13.18 -15.16 9.84
C VAL A 157 -14.46 -15.97 9.76
N GLN A 158 -14.34 -17.28 9.89
CA GLN A 158 -15.45 -18.20 10.11
C GLN A 158 -15.16 -18.93 11.42
N THR A 159 -15.87 -18.54 12.47
CA THR A 159 -15.66 -19.10 13.81
C THR A 159 -15.98 -20.60 13.83
N GLY A 160 -15.11 -21.35 14.53
CA GLY A 160 -15.20 -22.80 14.66
C GLY A 160 -16.11 -23.23 15.80
N ASP A 161 -15.52 -23.94 16.73
CA ASP A 161 -16.20 -24.65 17.80
C ASP A 161 -17.14 -23.75 18.63
N HIS A 162 -18.42 -24.10 18.61
CA HIS A 162 -19.46 -23.36 19.36
C HIS A 162 -19.49 -23.76 20.83
N ASP A 163 -18.86 -24.88 21.21
CA ASP A 163 -18.83 -25.39 22.58
C ASP A 163 -17.72 -24.75 23.44
N ASP A 164 -16.81 -23.98 22.82
CA ASP A 164 -15.81 -23.23 23.56
C ASP A 164 -16.43 -21.96 24.19
N PRO A 165 -16.52 -21.87 25.54
CA PRO A 165 -17.20 -20.77 26.23
C PRO A 165 -16.40 -19.45 26.13
N ARG A 166 -15.12 -19.48 25.74
CA ARG A 166 -14.29 -18.29 25.64
C ARG A 166 -14.70 -17.46 24.42
N PRO A 167 -14.90 -16.14 24.57
CA PRO A 167 -15.25 -15.29 23.45
C PRO A 167 -14.13 -15.29 22.38
N PHE A 168 -14.54 -15.33 21.11
CA PHE A 168 -13.64 -15.10 19.98
C PHE A 168 -13.63 -13.61 19.63
N ILE A 169 -12.45 -13.00 19.62
CA ILE A 169 -12.24 -11.57 19.44
C ILE A 169 -11.24 -11.33 18.32
N VAL A 170 -11.61 -10.50 17.34
CA VAL A 170 -10.65 -9.87 16.45
C VAL A 170 -10.34 -8.48 17.00
N GLU A 171 -9.08 -8.16 17.18
CA GLU A 171 -8.59 -6.86 17.65
C GLU A 171 -7.80 -6.18 16.54
N THR A 172 -7.95 -4.86 16.45
CA THR A 172 -7.16 -3.98 15.58
C THR A 172 -6.66 -2.78 16.36
N ALA A 173 -5.88 -1.91 15.74
CA ALA A 173 -5.50 -0.65 16.35
C ALA A 173 -6.70 0.25 16.69
N ASP A 174 -7.88 0.01 16.07
CA ASP A 174 -9.07 0.84 16.21
C ASP A 174 -10.06 0.32 17.25
N GLY A 175 -10.03 -0.97 17.56
CA GLY A 175 -10.95 -1.55 18.55
C GLY A 175 -11.03 -3.06 18.49
N LYS A 176 -12.08 -3.59 19.11
CA LYS A 176 -12.33 -5.02 19.26
C LYS A 176 -13.68 -5.40 18.64
N MET A 177 -13.70 -6.57 18.02
CA MET A 177 -14.86 -7.16 17.37
C MET A 177 -15.06 -8.55 17.95
N ARG A 178 -16.11 -8.72 18.76
CA ARG A 178 -16.45 -9.99 19.41
C ARG A 178 -17.46 -10.75 18.55
N ALA A 179 -17.08 -11.92 18.09
CA ALA A 179 -17.92 -12.79 17.29
C ALA A 179 -18.97 -13.51 18.16
N LEU A 180 -20.17 -13.69 17.60
CA LEU A 180 -21.28 -14.43 18.23
C LEU A 180 -21.63 -15.69 17.39
N GLY A 181 -20.63 -16.50 17.01
CA GLY A 181 -20.82 -17.64 16.13
C GLY A 181 -21.04 -17.21 14.67
N THR A 182 -20.02 -16.61 14.05
CA THR A 182 -20.22 -15.74 12.88
C THR A 182 -19.27 -16.04 11.73
N ARG A 183 -19.67 -15.56 10.53
CA ARG A 183 -18.80 -15.36 9.38
C ARG A 183 -18.76 -13.87 9.07
N PHE A 184 -17.55 -13.25 9.11
CA PHE A 184 -17.38 -11.81 8.96
C PHE A 184 -16.02 -11.45 8.39
N LEU A 185 -15.95 -10.26 7.78
CA LEU A 185 -14.74 -9.67 7.24
C LEU A 185 -14.24 -8.55 8.14
N VAL A 186 -12.95 -8.47 8.32
CA VAL A 186 -12.28 -7.35 8.97
C VAL A 186 -11.16 -6.88 8.06
N ARG A 187 -11.18 -5.60 7.68
CA ARG A 187 -10.19 -4.99 6.79
C ARG A 187 -9.63 -3.71 7.42
N ARG A 188 -8.32 -3.62 7.47
CA ARG A 188 -7.63 -2.38 7.84
C ARG A 188 -7.70 -1.40 6.68
N GLU A 189 -8.18 -0.19 6.96
CA GLU A 189 -8.20 0.95 6.04
C GLU A 189 -7.31 2.06 6.58
N SER A 190 -7.01 3.07 5.76
CA SER A 190 -6.20 4.23 6.18
C SER A 190 -6.83 5.04 7.30
N ASP A 191 -8.15 5.08 7.36
CA ASP A 191 -8.97 5.87 8.29
C ASP A 191 -9.65 5.03 9.39
N GLY A 192 -9.44 3.71 9.40
CA GLY A 192 -10.01 2.84 10.41
C GLY A 192 -10.01 1.35 10.04
N THR A 193 -10.93 0.63 10.64
CA THR A 193 -11.17 -0.80 10.37
C THR A 193 -12.57 -1.00 9.84
N LEU A 194 -12.70 -1.52 8.63
CA LEU A 194 -14.00 -1.90 8.06
C LEU A 194 -14.39 -3.28 8.57
N LEU A 195 -15.56 -3.36 9.21
CA LEU A 195 -16.19 -4.61 9.65
C LEU A 195 -17.42 -4.88 8.79
N SER A 196 -17.49 -6.06 8.16
CA SER A 196 -18.65 -6.50 7.37
C SER A 196 -19.14 -7.87 7.86
N VAL A 197 -20.41 -7.99 8.21
CA VAL A 197 -21.00 -9.21 8.78
C VAL A 197 -21.74 -10.00 7.71
N LEU A 198 -21.20 -11.18 7.38
CA LEU A 198 -21.75 -12.08 6.35
C LEU A 198 -22.80 -13.04 6.90
N GLN A 199 -22.67 -13.41 8.18
CA GLN A 199 -23.61 -14.33 8.84
C GLN A 199 -23.63 -14.08 10.34
N SER A 200 -24.83 -14.13 10.96
CA SER A 200 -25.08 -13.94 12.40
C SER A 200 -24.78 -12.51 12.88
N ALA A 201 -24.02 -12.30 13.95
CA ALA A 201 -23.77 -10.97 14.50
C ALA A 201 -22.38 -10.82 15.13
N VAL A 202 -21.85 -9.59 15.09
CA VAL A 202 -20.59 -9.20 15.71
C VAL A 202 -20.81 -7.97 16.57
N VAL A 203 -20.25 -7.95 17.77
CA VAL A 203 -20.23 -6.79 18.67
C VAL A 203 -18.96 -6.01 18.43
N ALA A 204 -19.06 -4.77 17.96
CA ALA A 204 -17.94 -3.87 17.74
C ALA A 204 -17.80 -2.89 18.92
N HIS A 205 -16.55 -2.73 19.39
CA HIS A 205 -16.19 -1.84 20.48
C HIS A 205 -14.97 -0.99 20.08
N PRO A 206 -15.12 0.33 19.91
CA PRO A 206 -14.01 1.25 19.62
C PRO A 206 -13.00 1.29 20.78
N ARG A 207 -11.73 1.55 20.47
CA ARG A 207 -10.65 1.53 21.48
C ARG A 207 -10.82 2.58 22.57
N ASN A 208 -11.21 3.80 22.20
CA ASN A 208 -11.22 4.98 23.07
C ASN A 208 -12.64 5.45 23.42
N ALA A 209 -13.67 4.83 22.90
CA ALA A 209 -15.05 5.20 23.19
C ALA A 209 -15.71 4.18 24.13
N SER A 210 -16.60 4.66 24.98
CA SER A 210 -17.50 3.81 25.77
C SER A 210 -18.73 3.52 24.92
N GLY A 211 -18.99 2.26 24.68
CA GLY A 211 -20.18 1.80 23.96
C GLY A 211 -19.86 0.65 23.01
N GLU A 212 -20.84 -0.21 22.86
CA GLU A 212 -20.78 -1.34 21.96
C GLU A 212 -21.91 -1.21 20.95
N GLN A 213 -21.66 -1.66 19.73
CA GLN A 213 -22.69 -1.77 18.70
C GLN A 213 -22.72 -3.19 18.15
N VAL A 214 -23.93 -3.75 18.07
CA VAL A 214 -24.15 -5.05 17.45
C VAL A 214 -24.43 -4.85 15.97
N LEU A 215 -23.55 -5.42 15.13
CA LEU A 215 -23.79 -5.52 13.70
C LEU A 215 -24.40 -6.88 13.40
N ARG A 216 -25.39 -6.90 12.52
CA ARG A 216 -26.07 -8.08 12.04
C ARG A 216 -25.68 -8.41 10.60
N GLU A 217 -26.05 -9.58 10.16
CA GLU A 217 -25.89 -10.02 8.78
C GLU A 217 -26.33 -8.95 7.76
N GLY A 218 -25.52 -8.76 6.72
CA GLY A 218 -25.74 -7.76 5.67
C GLY A 218 -25.34 -6.34 6.04
N GLN A 219 -24.83 -6.10 7.24
CA GLN A 219 -24.38 -4.78 7.69
C GLN A 219 -22.86 -4.65 7.67
N GLN A 220 -22.40 -3.42 7.42
CA GLN A 220 -21.02 -3.02 7.58
C GLN A 220 -20.90 -1.69 8.30
N VAL A 221 -19.74 -1.46 8.93
CA VAL A 221 -19.39 -0.22 9.63
C VAL A 221 -17.89 0.04 9.56
N LEU A 222 -17.52 1.32 9.46
CA LEU A 222 -16.15 1.75 9.70
C LEU A 222 -15.95 1.99 11.20
N LEU A 223 -15.08 1.20 11.80
CA LEU A 223 -14.66 1.34 13.19
C LEU A 223 -13.40 2.19 13.24
N THR A 224 -13.43 3.30 13.96
CA THR A 224 -12.29 4.14 14.28
C THR A 224 -11.94 4.01 15.76
N ARG A 225 -10.78 4.50 16.19
CA ARG A 225 -10.41 4.50 17.62
C ARG A 225 -11.42 5.21 18.51
N ASN A 226 -12.09 6.22 17.98
CA ASN A 226 -12.93 7.13 18.76
C ASN A 226 -14.43 6.89 18.58
N GLY A 227 -14.83 5.95 17.72
CA GLY A 227 -16.24 5.68 17.47
C GLY A 227 -16.52 4.78 16.28
N LEU A 228 -17.79 4.58 16.02
CA LEU A 228 -18.31 3.83 14.89
C LEU A 228 -18.94 4.81 13.90
N GLY A 229 -18.67 4.63 12.63
CA GLY A 229 -19.35 5.32 11.55
C GLY A 229 -20.82 4.90 11.40
N PRO A 230 -21.52 5.38 10.38
CA PRO A 230 -22.88 4.95 10.09
C PRO A 230 -22.91 3.46 9.71
N LEU A 231 -23.98 2.77 10.13
CA LEU A 231 -24.28 1.43 9.64
C LEU A 231 -24.71 1.52 8.18
N LEU A 232 -24.02 0.80 7.33
CA LEU A 232 -24.29 0.72 5.90
C LEU A 232 -24.72 -0.70 5.52
N GLY A 233 -25.45 -0.84 4.43
CA GLY A 233 -25.66 -2.13 3.79
C GLY A 233 -24.34 -2.63 3.19
N MET A 234 -24.09 -3.92 3.31
CA MET A 234 -22.90 -4.56 2.76
C MET A 234 -23.05 -4.69 1.23
N PRO A 235 -22.04 -4.27 0.44
CA PRO A 235 -22.05 -4.48 -1.02
C PRO A 235 -22.07 -5.97 -1.37
N SER A 236 -22.66 -6.29 -2.53
CA SER A 236 -22.62 -7.65 -3.06
C SER A 236 -21.18 -8.07 -3.38
N GLY A 237 -20.86 -9.33 -3.09
CA GLY A 237 -19.56 -9.89 -3.50
C GLY A 237 -18.35 -9.43 -2.69
N VAL A 238 -18.51 -8.84 -1.50
CA VAL A 238 -17.39 -8.42 -0.63
C VAL A 238 -16.46 -9.58 -0.26
N ASP A 239 -16.96 -10.81 -0.27
CA ASP A 239 -16.17 -12.02 -0.01
C ASP A 239 -15.70 -12.72 -1.30
N ALA A 240 -15.94 -12.15 -2.48
CA ALA A 240 -15.61 -12.77 -3.77
C ALA A 240 -14.10 -13.04 -3.92
N TRP A 241 -13.27 -12.24 -3.26
CA TRP A 241 -11.83 -12.42 -3.22
C TRP A 241 -11.42 -13.80 -2.69
N THR A 242 -12.20 -14.42 -1.80
CA THR A 242 -11.95 -15.78 -1.29
C THR A 242 -12.03 -16.85 -2.38
N ARG A 243 -12.62 -16.49 -3.52
CA ARG A 243 -12.70 -17.32 -4.75
C ARG A 243 -11.80 -16.77 -5.86
N GLY A 244 -10.90 -15.83 -5.52
CA GLY A 244 -9.95 -15.21 -6.46
C GLY A 244 -10.59 -14.23 -7.44
N MET A 245 -11.74 -13.64 -7.08
CA MET A 245 -12.49 -12.72 -7.95
C MET A 245 -12.75 -11.39 -7.26
N LEU A 246 -12.76 -10.31 -8.02
CA LEU A 246 -13.26 -8.99 -7.63
C LEU A 246 -14.62 -8.80 -8.29
N VAL A 247 -15.65 -8.57 -7.49
CA VAL A 247 -16.99 -8.24 -7.97
C VAL A 247 -17.24 -6.76 -7.73
N VAL A 248 -17.60 -6.03 -8.75
CA VAL A 248 -17.96 -4.61 -8.67
C VAL A 248 -19.31 -4.38 -9.35
N ASP A 249 -20.11 -3.53 -8.73
CA ASP A 249 -21.40 -3.12 -9.23
C ASP A 249 -21.48 -1.59 -9.24
N ASN A 250 -21.58 -1.00 -10.45
CA ASN A 250 -21.63 0.44 -10.66
C ASN A 250 -20.51 1.21 -9.90
N ALA A 251 -19.33 0.61 -9.74
CA ALA A 251 -18.19 1.21 -9.07
C ALA A 251 -17.50 2.23 -9.97
N ARG A 252 -16.83 3.23 -9.38
CA ARG A 252 -15.93 4.10 -10.15
C ARG A 252 -14.72 3.30 -10.62
N LEU A 253 -14.24 3.59 -11.82
CA LEU A 253 -13.04 2.92 -12.36
C LEU A 253 -11.84 3.10 -11.41
N ALA A 254 -11.67 4.30 -10.84
CA ALA A 254 -10.61 4.56 -9.87
C ALA A 254 -10.69 3.63 -8.65
N ASP A 255 -11.88 3.39 -8.10
CA ASP A 255 -12.08 2.54 -6.93
C ASP A 255 -11.82 1.07 -7.26
N MET A 256 -12.28 0.62 -8.43
CA MET A 256 -12.00 -0.73 -8.93
C MET A 256 -10.51 -0.96 -9.15
N LEU A 257 -9.81 0.02 -9.74
CA LEU A 257 -8.37 -0.07 -9.98
C LEU A 257 -7.56 0.02 -8.68
N ALA A 258 -7.99 0.82 -7.71
CA ALA A 258 -7.39 0.86 -6.38
C ALA A 258 -7.49 -0.51 -5.69
N GLU A 259 -8.66 -1.16 -5.76
CA GLU A 259 -8.83 -2.51 -5.20
C GLU A 259 -7.99 -3.55 -5.95
N LEU A 260 -7.98 -3.52 -7.31
CA LEU A 260 -7.15 -4.43 -8.11
C LEU A 260 -5.65 -4.22 -7.85
N GLY A 261 -5.24 -2.98 -7.59
CA GLY A 261 -3.86 -2.59 -7.29
C GLY A 261 -3.31 -3.26 -6.03
N ARG A 262 -4.16 -3.63 -5.06
CA ARG A 262 -3.75 -4.36 -3.86
C ARG A 262 -3.15 -5.74 -4.16
N TYR A 263 -3.51 -6.34 -5.30
CA TYR A 263 -3.13 -7.72 -5.67
C TYR A 263 -1.92 -7.78 -6.60
N ARG A 264 -1.36 -6.63 -6.98
CA ARG A 264 -0.17 -6.58 -7.83
C ARG A 264 0.95 -5.77 -7.20
N ALA A 265 2.18 -6.16 -7.48
CA ALA A 265 3.32 -5.32 -7.15
C ALA A 265 3.42 -4.14 -8.13
N GLY A 266 3.85 -2.98 -7.63
CA GLY A 266 4.01 -1.78 -8.43
C GLY A 266 2.80 -0.86 -8.40
N HIS A 267 2.80 0.13 -9.28
CA HIS A 267 1.79 1.19 -9.35
C HIS A 267 0.77 0.90 -10.45
N LEU A 268 -0.51 1.01 -10.10
CA LEU A 268 -1.62 0.99 -11.04
C LEU A 268 -2.34 2.34 -10.96
N GLY A 269 -2.07 3.21 -11.95
CA GLY A 269 -2.63 4.55 -12.05
C GLY A 269 -3.86 4.62 -12.92
N VAL A 270 -4.63 5.71 -12.75
CA VAL A 270 -5.77 6.06 -13.61
C VAL A 270 -5.73 7.56 -13.94
N ASP A 271 -5.95 7.89 -15.21
CA ASP A 271 -6.10 9.30 -15.61
C ASP A 271 -7.40 9.87 -15.03
N PRO A 272 -7.36 11.07 -14.42
CA PRO A 272 -8.55 11.74 -13.88
C PRO A 272 -9.74 11.83 -14.83
N LYS A 273 -9.50 11.91 -16.15
CA LYS A 273 -10.56 12.00 -17.16
C LYS A 273 -11.42 10.75 -17.27
N VAL A 274 -10.91 9.58 -16.87
CA VAL A 274 -11.62 8.30 -16.93
C VAL A 274 -11.89 7.71 -15.55
N ALA A 275 -11.39 8.33 -14.48
CA ALA A 275 -11.50 7.86 -13.10
C ALA A 275 -12.95 7.62 -12.65
N ASP A 276 -13.90 8.43 -13.13
CA ASP A 276 -15.32 8.38 -12.76
C ASP A 276 -16.18 7.46 -13.65
N LEU A 277 -15.59 6.83 -14.67
CA LEU A 277 -16.30 5.84 -15.48
C LEU A 277 -16.84 4.71 -14.58
N ARG A 278 -18.04 4.23 -14.92
CA ARG A 278 -18.72 3.20 -14.13
C ARG A 278 -18.42 1.82 -14.66
N VAL A 279 -18.12 0.93 -13.73
CA VAL A 279 -17.73 -0.46 -14.02
C VAL A 279 -18.66 -1.39 -13.27
N THR A 280 -19.21 -2.37 -13.96
CA THR A 280 -19.94 -3.50 -13.38
C THR A 280 -19.37 -4.78 -13.97
N GLY A 281 -19.02 -5.75 -13.14
CA GLY A 281 -18.47 -7.01 -13.60
C GLY A 281 -17.75 -7.81 -12.54
N THR A 282 -17.20 -8.94 -12.98
CA THR A 282 -16.40 -9.84 -12.16
C THR A 282 -15.03 -10.03 -12.80
N PHE A 283 -13.99 -9.76 -12.03
CA PHE A 283 -12.62 -9.68 -12.52
C PHE A 283 -11.70 -10.64 -11.76
N PRO A 284 -10.79 -11.36 -12.44
CA PRO A 284 -9.85 -12.28 -11.78
C PRO A 284 -8.79 -11.48 -11.00
N LEU A 285 -8.55 -11.88 -9.74
CA LEU A 285 -7.53 -11.25 -8.88
C LEU A 285 -6.15 -11.90 -9.05
N LYS A 286 -6.10 -13.19 -9.45
CA LYS A 286 -4.83 -13.91 -9.68
C LYS A 286 -4.10 -13.45 -10.94
N ASP A 287 -4.82 -12.89 -11.90
CA ASP A 287 -4.28 -12.33 -13.14
C ASP A 287 -4.84 -10.91 -13.34
N THR A 288 -4.17 -9.95 -12.72
CA THR A 288 -4.59 -8.53 -12.77
C THR A 288 -4.46 -7.93 -14.17
N ASP A 289 -3.59 -8.48 -15.03
CA ASP A 289 -3.44 -8.01 -16.42
C ASP A 289 -4.62 -8.49 -17.27
N LEU A 290 -5.12 -9.70 -17.01
CA LEU A 290 -6.36 -10.19 -17.64
C LEU A 290 -7.56 -9.34 -17.16
N ALA A 291 -7.64 -9.01 -15.88
CA ALA A 291 -8.68 -8.13 -15.34
C ALA A 291 -8.66 -6.74 -16.01
N LEU A 292 -7.48 -6.15 -16.21
CA LEU A 292 -7.33 -4.88 -16.92
C LEU A 292 -7.75 -4.99 -18.38
N LYS A 293 -7.32 -6.04 -19.08
CA LYS A 293 -7.71 -6.27 -20.49
C LYS A 293 -9.22 -6.41 -20.67
N ALA A 294 -9.94 -6.94 -19.68
CA ALA A 294 -11.39 -7.07 -19.72
C ALA A 294 -12.14 -5.71 -19.72
N LEU A 295 -11.47 -4.62 -19.34
CA LEU A 295 -12.04 -3.26 -19.42
C LEU A 295 -12.08 -2.69 -20.83
N LEU A 296 -11.15 -3.11 -21.72
CA LEU A 296 -10.94 -2.51 -23.03
C LEU A 296 -12.14 -2.60 -23.98
N PRO A 297 -12.94 -3.69 -23.99
CA PRO A 297 -14.13 -3.77 -24.85
C PRO A 297 -15.30 -2.92 -24.38
N THR A 298 -15.37 -2.62 -23.07
CA THR A 298 -16.54 -2.01 -22.42
C THR A 298 -16.37 -0.53 -22.11
N LEU A 299 -15.13 -0.06 -21.98
CA LEU A 299 -14.82 1.32 -21.62
C LEU A 299 -13.94 1.99 -22.69
N PRO A 300 -14.06 3.32 -22.87
CA PRO A 300 -13.22 4.09 -23.77
C PRO A 300 -11.83 4.36 -23.15
N VAL A 301 -11.14 3.29 -22.77
CA VAL A 301 -9.83 3.36 -22.11
C VAL A 301 -8.76 2.57 -22.88
N GLN A 302 -7.52 2.90 -22.65
CA GLN A 302 -6.34 2.16 -23.07
C GLN A 302 -5.43 1.91 -21.87
N ILE A 303 -4.64 0.85 -21.92
CA ILE A 303 -3.69 0.47 -20.88
C ILE A 303 -2.30 0.80 -21.40
N GLU A 304 -1.58 1.64 -20.70
CA GLU A 304 -0.19 1.97 -20.98
C GLU A 304 0.71 1.35 -19.92
N GLN A 305 1.61 0.50 -20.35
CA GLN A 305 2.59 -0.14 -19.49
C GLN A 305 3.95 0.52 -19.70
N HIS A 306 4.35 1.40 -18.77
CA HIS A 306 5.63 2.08 -18.84
C HIS A 306 6.77 1.15 -18.43
N THR A 307 6.54 0.31 -17.41
CA THR A 307 7.45 -0.73 -16.93
C THR A 307 6.62 -1.92 -16.40
N ALA A 308 7.30 -3.02 -16.03
CA ALA A 308 6.63 -4.13 -15.34
C ALA A 308 5.94 -3.70 -14.02
N TRP A 309 6.40 -2.59 -13.42
CA TRP A 309 5.94 -2.07 -12.12
C TRP A 309 5.05 -0.84 -12.23
N TRP A 310 4.87 -0.28 -13.42
CA TRP A 310 4.12 0.95 -13.61
C TRP A 310 3.15 0.80 -14.77
N VAL A 311 1.87 0.70 -14.44
CA VAL A 311 0.77 0.58 -15.39
C VAL A 311 -0.21 1.73 -15.17
N SER A 312 -0.69 2.34 -16.25
CA SER A 312 -1.66 3.42 -16.22
C SER A 312 -2.84 3.13 -17.14
N VAL A 313 -4.04 3.44 -16.67
CA VAL A 313 -5.26 3.40 -17.46
C VAL A 313 -5.58 4.83 -17.90
N LEU A 314 -5.58 5.04 -19.21
CA LEU A 314 -5.72 6.34 -19.86
C LEU A 314 -6.99 6.36 -20.72
N PRO A 315 -7.52 7.56 -21.07
CA PRO A 315 -8.57 7.63 -22.10
C PRO A 315 -8.03 7.06 -23.41
N ARG A 316 -8.87 6.32 -24.13
CA ARG A 316 -8.58 5.92 -25.50
C ARG A 316 -8.74 7.14 -26.39
N ASP A 317 -7.70 7.54 -27.11
CA ASP A 317 -7.80 8.59 -28.11
C ASP A 317 -8.91 8.21 -29.11
N GLN A 318 -9.95 9.02 -29.17
CA GLN A 318 -10.94 8.89 -30.24
C GLN A 318 -10.21 9.24 -31.54
N GLN A 319 -9.84 8.26 -32.33
CA GLN A 319 -9.54 8.52 -33.74
C GLN A 319 -10.78 9.23 -34.31
N PRO A 320 -10.63 10.42 -34.93
CA PRO A 320 -11.74 11.10 -35.56
C PRO A 320 -12.39 10.12 -36.55
N GLY A 321 -13.66 9.79 -36.30
CA GLY A 321 -14.41 8.77 -36.99
C GLY A 321 -14.24 8.87 -38.47
N ASN A 322 -13.87 7.75 -39.09
CA ASN A 322 -14.02 7.57 -40.53
C ASN A 322 -15.51 7.78 -40.85
N PRO A 323 -15.88 8.76 -41.71
CA PRO A 323 -17.29 9.00 -42.02
C PRO A 323 -17.88 7.74 -42.65
N PRO A 324 -19.17 7.42 -42.38
CA PRO A 324 -19.80 6.25 -42.92
C PRO A 324 -19.70 6.26 -44.46
N ALA A 325 -19.21 5.19 -45.03
CA ALA A 325 -19.20 4.99 -46.48
C ALA A 325 -20.62 5.21 -47.01
N LYS A 326 -20.78 6.22 -47.84
CA LYS A 326 -22.02 6.43 -48.60
C LYS A 326 -22.22 5.23 -49.52
N LEU A 327 -23.29 4.48 -49.27
CA LEU A 327 -23.88 3.57 -50.24
C LEU A 327 -24.57 4.33 -51.35
#